data_b38a7e739d3b9205dfadf7df6fe3968b
#
_entry.id   b38a7e739d3b9205dfadf7df6fe3968b
#
_cell.length_a   1.000
_cell.length_b   1.000
_cell.length_c   1.000
_cell.angle_alpha   90.00
_cell.angle_beta   90.00
_cell.angle_gamma   90.00
#
_symmetry.space_group_name_H-M   'P 1'
#
loop_
_entity.id
_entity.type
_entity.pdbx_description
1 polymer ?
#
loop_
_entity_poly.entity_id
_entity_poly.type
_entity_poly.pdbx_seq_one_letter_code
_entity_poly.pdbx_strand_id
1 'polypeptide(L)'
;MLVTVIEVRGHAPRDAGAKMVVSRDRSWGSVGGGNLEATAIARSRELIESGSCEPEIRELQLNPHARTEHGRQCCGGVVRLLLEPLAVPPVVALFGIGHVGYELARILSRMPIQLLLVDSRAEQLDRVRLADVIDGSADVSIRHTLLGEQVLEQLPRGAHVVIMTHDHAEDFALCDAALRARQPLGGIGLIGSGVKWTRFQAQLAEMGHSPAVIARITCPIGLPGITGKDPATIAVAVAAALLQSLPASTPASQRAPAATGLTSDGGARRARRHRRPGQQGAAARAPGGERESRASGMAERAK
;
A
#
# COMPACT_ATOMS: atom_id res chain seq x y z
N MET A 1 -6.14 -9.78 4.17
CA MET A 1 -6.60 -9.90 5.56
C MET A 1 -5.61 -10.76 6.34
N LEU A 2 -5.14 -10.31 7.48
CA LEU A 2 -4.38 -11.11 8.43
C LEU A 2 -5.35 -11.62 9.51
N VAL A 3 -5.36 -12.92 9.74
CA VAL A 3 -6.14 -13.56 10.81
C VAL A 3 -5.17 -14.05 11.86
N THR A 4 -5.38 -13.65 13.11
CA THR A 4 -4.53 -14.05 14.25
C THR A 4 -5.40 -14.67 15.35
N VAL A 5 -5.00 -15.82 15.87
CA VAL A 5 -5.56 -16.37 17.12
C VAL A 5 -5.04 -15.52 18.27
N ILE A 6 -5.90 -14.74 18.92
CA ILE A 6 -5.50 -13.85 20.01
C ILE A 6 -5.75 -14.43 21.40
N GLU A 7 -6.69 -15.37 21.51
CA GLU A 7 -7.02 -16.02 22.77
C GLU A 7 -7.58 -17.42 22.54
N VAL A 8 -7.23 -18.36 23.41
CA VAL A 8 -7.76 -19.73 23.46
C VAL A 8 -8.18 -20.05 24.87
N ARG A 9 -9.42 -20.53 25.04
CA ARG A 9 -9.94 -21.06 26.28
C ARG A 9 -10.38 -22.52 26.09
N GLY A 10 -9.88 -23.42 26.86
CA GLY A 10 -10.09 -24.85 26.69
C GLY A 10 -9.26 -25.45 25.56
N HIS A 11 -9.75 -26.48 24.90
CA HIS A 11 -9.02 -27.20 23.84
C HIS A 11 -9.24 -26.57 22.49
N ALA A 12 -8.16 -26.22 21.78
CA ALA A 12 -8.17 -25.71 20.42
C ALA A 12 -7.06 -26.37 19.59
N PRO A 13 -7.21 -26.40 18.23
CA PRO A 13 -6.20 -27.03 17.36
C PRO A 13 -4.91 -26.25 17.23
N ARG A 14 -4.92 -24.98 17.60
CA ARG A 14 -3.74 -24.07 17.59
C ARG A 14 -3.78 -23.14 18.78
N ASP A 15 -2.60 -22.76 19.24
CA ASP A 15 -2.41 -21.81 20.34
C ASP A 15 -2.56 -20.35 19.87
N ALA A 16 -2.70 -19.45 20.85
CA ALA A 16 -2.65 -18.01 20.59
C ALA A 16 -1.33 -17.62 19.91
N GLY A 17 -1.40 -16.71 18.95
CA GLY A 17 -0.29 -16.33 18.09
C GLY A 17 -0.28 -17.03 16.73
N ALA A 18 -1.04 -18.12 16.52
CA ALA A 18 -1.20 -18.72 15.20
C ALA A 18 -1.80 -17.72 14.21
N LYS A 19 -1.28 -17.72 12.98
CA LYS A 19 -1.65 -16.73 11.94
C LYS A 19 -1.96 -17.36 10.60
N MET A 20 -2.84 -16.69 9.86
CA MET A 20 -3.20 -17.02 8.50
C MET A 20 -3.40 -15.72 7.71
N VAL A 21 -2.96 -15.69 6.47
CA VAL A 21 -3.25 -14.60 5.52
C VAL A 21 -4.32 -15.08 4.56
N VAL A 22 -5.33 -14.26 4.33
CA VAL A 22 -6.43 -14.56 3.40
C VAL A 22 -6.51 -13.47 2.34
N SER A 23 -6.52 -13.88 1.06
CA SER A 23 -6.86 -13.05 -0.08
C SER A 23 -8.25 -13.43 -0.63
N ARG A 24 -8.67 -12.78 -1.72
CA ARG A 24 -9.96 -13.10 -2.38
C ARG A 24 -10.06 -14.56 -2.82
N ASP A 25 -8.95 -15.13 -3.27
CA ASP A 25 -8.87 -16.44 -3.94
C ASP A 25 -8.02 -17.48 -3.20
N ARG A 26 -7.11 -17.05 -2.32
CA ARG A 26 -6.13 -17.92 -1.65
C ARG A 26 -6.04 -17.65 -0.16
N SER A 27 -5.46 -18.61 0.55
CA SER A 27 -5.05 -18.47 1.95
C SER A 27 -3.66 -19.10 2.16
N TRP A 28 -2.92 -18.57 3.13
CA TRP A 28 -1.59 -19.04 3.52
C TRP A 28 -1.49 -19.09 5.03
N GLY A 29 -0.83 -20.11 5.56
CA GLY A 29 -0.77 -20.39 6.99
C GLY A 29 -2.02 -21.12 7.47
N SER A 30 -2.22 -21.22 8.79
CA SER A 30 -3.37 -21.91 9.38
C SER A 30 -3.63 -21.43 10.81
N VAL A 31 -4.89 -21.28 11.14
CA VAL A 31 -5.38 -21.00 12.51
C VAL A 31 -5.98 -22.23 13.20
N GLY A 32 -5.84 -23.43 12.58
CA GLY A 32 -6.21 -24.70 13.22
C GLY A 32 -7.04 -25.64 12.34
N GLY A 33 -7.30 -25.32 11.10
CA GLY A 33 -8.02 -26.18 10.15
C GLY A 33 -9.52 -26.33 10.44
N GLY A 34 -10.16 -27.17 9.63
CA GLY A 34 -11.57 -27.51 9.78
C GLY A 34 -12.51 -26.29 9.70
N ASN A 35 -13.60 -26.36 10.44
CA ASN A 35 -14.64 -25.32 10.44
C ASN A 35 -14.15 -23.96 10.98
N LEU A 36 -13.22 -23.93 11.94
CA LEU A 36 -12.61 -22.72 12.46
C LEU A 36 -11.96 -21.90 11.32
N GLU A 37 -11.15 -22.58 10.53
CA GLU A 37 -10.42 -21.96 9.41
C GLU A 37 -11.37 -21.59 8.28
N ALA A 38 -12.31 -22.47 7.91
CA ALA A 38 -13.31 -22.19 6.88
C ALA A 38 -14.16 -20.95 7.22
N THR A 39 -14.61 -20.83 8.47
CA THR A 39 -15.37 -19.66 8.96
C THR A 39 -14.52 -18.39 8.93
N ALA A 40 -13.25 -18.47 9.32
CA ALA A 40 -12.33 -17.34 9.28
C ALA A 40 -12.05 -16.88 7.84
N ILE A 41 -11.87 -17.83 6.90
CA ILE A 41 -11.67 -17.54 5.47
C ILE A 41 -12.92 -16.88 4.87
N ALA A 42 -14.12 -17.46 5.11
CA ALA A 42 -15.36 -16.90 4.60
C ALA A 42 -15.56 -15.46 5.07
N ARG A 43 -15.43 -15.24 6.38
CA ARG A 43 -15.56 -13.87 6.93
C ARG A 43 -14.52 -12.90 6.42
N SER A 44 -13.27 -13.34 6.30
CA SER A 44 -12.18 -12.51 5.74
C SER A 44 -12.49 -12.08 4.31
N ARG A 45 -13.07 -12.96 3.50
CA ARG A 45 -13.46 -12.65 2.11
C ARG A 45 -14.63 -11.66 2.04
N GLU A 46 -15.64 -11.81 2.90
CA GLU A 46 -16.73 -10.84 3.04
C GLU A 46 -16.20 -9.44 3.36
N LEU A 47 -15.26 -9.33 4.32
CA LEU A 47 -14.62 -8.06 4.69
C LEU A 47 -13.79 -7.47 3.55
N ILE A 48 -13.07 -8.31 2.79
CA ILE A 48 -12.32 -7.89 1.60
C ILE A 48 -13.26 -7.39 0.49
N GLU A 49 -14.40 -8.06 0.28
CA GLU A 49 -15.38 -7.69 -0.74
C GLU A 49 -16.11 -6.40 -0.40
N SER A 50 -16.46 -6.21 0.87
CA SER A 50 -17.07 -4.96 1.35
C SER A 50 -16.08 -3.78 1.42
N GLY A 51 -14.78 -4.02 1.23
CA GLY A 51 -13.76 -2.97 1.35
C GLY A 51 -13.55 -2.48 2.78
N SER A 52 -13.90 -3.30 3.79
CA SER A 52 -13.72 -2.93 5.19
C SER A 52 -12.24 -2.65 5.52
N CYS A 53 -11.98 -1.49 6.12
CA CYS A 53 -10.67 -1.10 6.61
C CYS A 53 -10.53 -1.24 8.13
N GLU A 54 -11.58 -1.72 8.82
CA GLU A 54 -11.59 -1.85 10.27
C GLU A 54 -11.27 -3.28 10.69
N PRO A 55 -10.44 -3.48 11.73
CA PRO A 55 -10.21 -4.81 12.28
C PRO A 55 -11.47 -5.31 13.01
N GLU A 56 -11.70 -6.61 12.91
CA GLU A 56 -12.82 -7.28 13.55
C GLU A 56 -12.29 -8.35 14.52
N ILE A 57 -12.86 -8.42 15.74
CA ILE A 57 -12.62 -9.53 16.67
C ILE A 57 -13.82 -10.46 16.62
N ARG A 58 -13.57 -11.75 16.39
CA ARG A 58 -14.59 -12.81 16.42
C ARG A 58 -14.28 -13.85 17.48
N GLU A 59 -15.30 -14.19 18.24
CA GLU A 59 -15.28 -15.35 19.15
C GLU A 59 -15.99 -16.52 18.49
N LEU A 60 -15.34 -17.67 18.46
CA LEU A 60 -15.85 -18.91 17.87
C LEU A 60 -15.82 -20.03 18.91
N GLN A 61 -16.98 -20.67 19.10
CA GLN A 61 -17.10 -21.83 19.96
C GLN A 61 -16.83 -23.11 19.17
N LEU A 62 -15.90 -23.92 19.64
CA LEU A 62 -15.46 -25.17 19.00
C LEU A 62 -16.17 -26.42 19.55
N ASN A 63 -17.38 -26.26 20.09
CA ASN A 63 -18.11 -27.37 20.66
C ASN A 63 -18.89 -28.18 19.59
N PRO A 64 -19.13 -29.51 19.82
CA PRO A 64 -19.85 -30.36 18.85
C PRO A 64 -21.33 -29.97 18.65
N HIS A 65 -21.89 -29.17 19.57
CA HIS A 65 -23.28 -28.73 19.55
C HIS A 65 -23.47 -27.35 18.94
N ALA A 66 -22.38 -26.63 18.66
CA ALA A 66 -22.47 -25.36 17.93
C ALA A 66 -22.97 -25.64 16.50
N ARG A 67 -24.02 -24.93 16.08
CA ARG A 67 -24.45 -24.94 14.69
C ARG A 67 -23.33 -24.32 13.85
N THR A 68 -22.68 -25.13 13.03
CA THR A 68 -21.55 -24.70 12.19
C THR A 68 -21.93 -24.93 10.73
N GLU A 69 -21.64 -23.95 9.88
CA GLU A 69 -21.93 -24.03 8.43
C GLU A 69 -20.98 -25.01 7.72
N HIS A 70 -19.82 -25.36 8.33
CA HIS A 70 -18.74 -26.10 7.67
C HIS A 70 -18.32 -27.40 8.39
N GLY A 71 -19.26 -28.08 9.07
CA GLY A 71 -19.03 -29.40 9.65
C GLY A 71 -18.90 -29.41 11.17
N ARG A 72 -18.78 -30.64 11.74
CA ARG A 72 -18.70 -30.86 13.21
C ARG A 72 -17.29 -30.56 13.74
N GLN A 73 -17.22 -29.86 14.86
CA GLN A 73 -15.97 -29.67 15.62
C GLN A 73 -16.00 -30.48 16.90
N CYS A 74 -14.86 -31.08 17.25
CA CYS A 74 -14.72 -31.94 18.42
C CYS A 74 -13.83 -31.36 19.55
N CYS A 75 -13.38 -30.11 19.41
CA CYS A 75 -12.33 -29.57 20.28
C CYS A 75 -12.82 -28.91 21.59
N GLY A 76 -14.10 -28.62 21.75
CA GLY A 76 -14.70 -28.17 23.02
C GLY A 76 -14.24 -26.85 23.64
N GLY A 77 -13.40 -26.07 22.94
CA GLY A 77 -12.86 -24.79 23.42
C GLY A 77 -13.55 -23.59 22.82
N VAL A 78 -13.04 -22.40 23.19
CA VAL A 78 -13.41 -21.09 22.61
C VAL A 78 -12.16 -20.41 22.08
N VAL A 79 -12.22 -19.89 20.86
CA VAL A 79 -11.12 -19.20 20.21
C VAL A 79 -11.56 -17.79 19.84
N ARG A 80 -10.73 -16.80 20.15
CA ARG A 80 -10.91 -15.42 19.66
C ARG A 80 -9.91 -15.13 18.54
N LEU A 81 -10.45 -14.71 17.41
CA LEU A 81 -9.69 -14.32 16.23
C LEU A 81 -9.72 -12.82 16.06
N LEU A 82 -8.58 -12.23 15.73
CA LEU A 82 -8.47 -10.89 15.19
C LEU A 82 -8.34 -11.00 13.66
N LEU A 83 -9.23 -10.36 12.93
CA LEU A 83 -9.21 -10.20 11.48
C LEU A 83 -8.77 -8.78 11.17
N GLU A 84 -7.56 -8.63 10.65
CA GLU A 84 -6.93 -7.33 10.36
C GLU A 84 -6.83 -7.10 8.87
N PRO A 85 -7.45 -6.02 8.32
CA PRO A 85 -7.19 -5.61 6.95
C PRO A 85 -5.73 -5.21 6.76
N LEU A 86 -5.04 -5.86 5.82
CA LEU A 86 -3.72 -5.41 5.40
C LEU A 86 -3.89 -4.42 4.26
N ALA A 87 -3.41 -3.21 4.45
CA ALA A 87 -3.36 -2.23 3.38
C ALA A 87 -2.38 -2.72 2.30
N VAL A 88 -2.88 -2.87 1.08
CA VAL A 88 -2.05 -3.16 -0.09
C VAL A 88 -1.92 -1.85 -0.85
N PRO A 89 -0.69 -1.31 -1.03
CA PRO A 89 -0.49 -0.10 -1.80
C PRO A 89 -1.06 -0.25 -3.22
N PRO A 90 -1.82 0.74 -3.73
CA PRO A 90 -2.30 0.69 -5.10
C PRO A 90 -1.14 0.73 -6.09
N VAL A 91 -1.30 0.04 -7.21
CA VAL A 91 -0.31 0.01 -8.29
C VAL A 91 -0.68 1.08 -9.32
N VAL A 92 0.29 1.92 -9.68
CA VAL A 92 0.20 2.89 -10.78
C VAL A 92 1.33 2.60 -11.77
N ALA A 93 0.97 2.30 -13.01
CA ALA A 93 1.91 2.06 -14.10
C ALA A 93 1.90 3.25 -15.06
N LEU A 94 3.05 3.88 -15.26
CA LEU A 94 3.26 4.97 -16.20
C LEU A 94 3.98 4.44 -17.44
N PHE A 95 3.35 4.54 -18.59
CA PHE A 95 3.92 4.21 -19.89
C PHE A 95 4.33 5.48 -20.61
N GLY A 96 5.63 5.69 -20.75
CA GLY A 96 6.24 6.92 -21.28
C GLY A 96 6.75 7.84 -20.18
N ILE A 97 8.09 7.88 -20.00
CA ILE A 97 8.78 8.69 -18.98
C ILE A 97 9.49 9.87 -19.64
N GLY A 98 8.79 10.51 -20.59
CA GLY A 98 9.19 11.79 -21.18
C GLY A 98 9.06 12.94 -20.15
N HIS A 99 8.94 14.18 -20.62
CA HIS A 99 8.88 15.33 -19.71
C HIS A 99 7.69 15.27 -18.74
N VAL A 100 6.48 14.97 -19.24
CA VAL A 100 5.28 14.87 -18.39
C VAL A 100 5.36 13.64 -17.48
N GLY A 101 5.77 12.48 -18.04
CA GLY A 101 5.90 11.25 -17.25
C GLY A 101 6.89 11.36 -16.12
N TYR A 102 8.00 12.06 -16.33
CA TYR A 102 8.99 12.33 -15.30
C TYR A 102 8.42 13.22 -14.17
N GLU A 103 7.78 14.35 -14.53
CA GLU A 103 7.16 15.21 -13.51
C GLU A 103 6.04 14.49 -12.75
N LEU A 104 5.24 13.67 -13.43
CA LEU A 104 4.23 12.85 -12.77
C LEU A 104 4.85 11.80 -11.83
N ALA A 105 5.92 11.14 -12.27
CA ALA A 105 6.64 10.19 -11.45
C ALA A 105 7.21 10.84 -10.18
N ARG A 106 7.76 12.07 -10.25
CA ARG A 106 8.24 12.83 -9.09
C ARG A 106 7.14 13.13 -8.08
N ILE A 107 5.93 13.47 -8.55
CA ILE A 107 4.78 13.71 -7.67
C ILE A 107 4.36 12.41 -7.00
N LEU A 108 4.18 11.35 -7.79
CA LEU A 108 3.66 10.06 -7.33
C LEU A 108 4.66 9.30 -6.45
N SER A 109 5.95 9.48 -6.63
CA SER A 109 6.99 8.85 -5.81
C SER A 109 6.92 9.20 -4.32
N ARG A 110 6.22 10.27 -3.97
CA ARG A 110 6.02 10.72 -2.57
C ARG A 110 4.79 10.10 -1.90
N MET A 111 4.08 9.22 -2.60
CA MET A 111 2.84 8.60 -2.13
C MET A 111 3.07 7.13 -1.76
N PRO A 112 2.29 6.55 -0.83
CA PRO A 112 2.40 5.14 -0.46
C PRO A 112 1.75 4.25 -1.53
N ILE A 113 2.38 4.17 -2.70
CA ILE A 113 1.95 3.38 -3.87
C ILE A 113 3.08 2.51 -4.39
N GLN A 114 2.74 1.52 -5.20
CA GLN A 114 3.69 0.83 -6.08
C GLN A 114 3.69 1.55 -7.43
N LEU A 115 4.83 2.15 -7.77
CA LEU A 115 4.98 2.95 -8.99
C LEU A 115 5.83 2.18 -10.01
N LEU A 116 5.22 1.78 -11.12
CA LEU A 116 5.90 1.11 -12.21
C LEU A 116 6.15 2.11 -13.35
N LEU A 117 7.42 2.32 -13.68
CA LEU A 117 7.86 3.19 -14.77
C LEU A 117 8.24 2.34 -15.98
N VAL A 118 7.60 2.57 -17.13
CA VAL A 118 7.81 1.82 -18.36
C VAL A 118 8.11 2.80 -19.49
N ASP A 119 9.18 2.57 -20.23
CA ASP A 119 9.47 3.32 -21.46
C ASP A 119 10.21 2.42 -22.45
N SER A 120 9.99 2.65 -23.74
CA SER A 120 10.67 1.99 -24.84
C SER A 120 12.08 2.54 -25.09
N ARG A 121 12.40 3.69 -24.51
CA ARG A 121 13.69 4.38 -24.61
C ARG A 121 14.46 4.24 -23.31
N ALA A 122 15.60 3.56 -23.36
CA ALA A 122 16.42 3.29 -22.18
C ALA A 122 16.91 4.55 -21.47
N GLU A 123 17.22 5.62 -22.23
CA GLU A 123 17.71 6.88 -21.69
C GLU A 123 16.68 7.61 -20.81
N GLN A 124 15.38 7.36 -21.02
CA GLN A 124 14.33 7.92 -20.16
C GLN A 124 14.27 7.27 -18.79
N LEU A 125 14.81 6.05 -18.69
CA LEU A 125 14.83 5.21 -17.49
C LEU A 125 16.20 5.18 -16.78
N ASP A 126 17.08 6.09 -17.16
CA ASP A 126 18.39 6.21 -16.52
C ASP A 126 18.26 6.50 -15.01
N ARG A 127 19.01 5.75 -14.19
CA ARG A 127 18.90 5.82 -12.73
C ARG A 127 19.35 7.15 -12.15
N VAL A 128 20.31 7.82 -12.79
CA VAL A 128 20.78 9.13 -12.34
C VAL A 128 19.70 10.18 -12.60
N ARG A 129 19.07 10.11 -13.76
CA ARG A 129 17.92 10.97 -14.11
C ARG A 129 16.73 10.76 -13.17
N LEU A 130 16.50 9.53 -12.73
CA LEU A 130 15.36 9.15 -11.88
C LEU A 130 15.72 9.11 -10.38
N ALA A 131 16.86 9.60 -9.96
CA ALA A 131 17.32 9.49 -8.56
C ALA A 131 16.29 10.06 -7.56
N ASP A 132 15.75 11.25 -7.83
CA ASP A 132 14.75 11.90 -6.98
C ASP A 132 13.37 11.21 -6.98
N VAL A 133 13.10 10.36 -7.97
CA VAL A 133 11.91 9.50 -8.03
C VAL A 133 12.12 8.23 -7.22
N ILE A 134 13.30 7.59 -7.37
CA ILE A 134 13.64 6.33 -6.72
C ILE A 134 13.78 6.51 -5.20
N ASP A 135 14.32 7.65 -4.76
CA ASP A 135 14.51 7.99 -3.35
C ASP A 135 13.20 8.45 -2.65
N GLY A 136 12.09 8.40 -3.34
CA GLY A 136 10.76 8.70 -2.79
C GLY A 136 10.24 7.63 -1.83
N SER A 137 9.02 7.84 -1.32
CA SER A 137 8.35 6.89 -0.41
C SER A 137 7.58 5.77 -1.14
N ALA A 138 7.40 5.88 -2.46
CA ALA A 138 6.78 4.84 -3.27
C ALA A 138 7.75 3.66 -3.48
N ASP A 139 7.18 2.46 -3.65
CA ASP A 139 7.93 1.31 -4.13
C ASP A 139 8.07 1.42 -5.66
N VAL A 140 9.23 1.89 -6.13
CA VAL A 140 9.48 2.22 -7.54
C VAL A 140 10.11 1.04 -8.27
N SER A 141 9.45 0.57 -9.32
CA SER A 141 9.97 -0.43 -10.26
C SER A 141 10.16 0.17 -11.65
N ILE A 142 11.23 -0.19 -12.34
CA ILE A 142 11.58 0.32 -13.66
C ILE A 142 11.60 -0.84 -14.66
N ARG A 143 10.98 -0.64 -15.82
CA ARG A 143 10.92 -1.63 -16.92
C ARG A 143 11.23 -0.97 -18.25
N HIS A 144 12.40 -1.26 -18.80
CA HIS A 144 12.71 -0.95 -20.21
C HIS A 144 12.18 -2.08 -21.10
N THR A 145 11.32 -1.74 -22.03
CA THR A 145 10.78 -2.70 -23.02
C THR A 145 10.23 -1.97 -24.24
N LEU A 146 10.38 -2.60 -25.39
CA LEU A 146 9.74 -2.17 -26.65
C LEU A 146 8.28 -2.68 -26.77
N LEU A 147 7.89 -3.63 -25.93
CA LEU A 147 6.58 -4.28 -25.94
C LEU A 147 5.88 -4.01 -24.60
N GLY A 148 5.42 -2.78 -24.42
CA GLY A 148 4.71 -2.35 -23.20
C GLY A 148 3.44 -3.15 -22.90
N GLU A 149 2.80 -3.74 -23.94
CA GLU A 149 1.62 -4.58 -23.83
C GLU A 149 1.86 -5.81 -22.95
N GLN A 150 3.07 -6.40 -23.01
CA GLN A 150 3.43 -7.54 -22.18
C GLN A 150 3.49 -7.18 -20.69
N VAL A 151 3.84 -5.93 -20.39
CA VAL A 151 3.82 -5.42 -19.01
C VAL A 151 2.38 -5.25 -18.53
N LEU A 152 1.47 -4.77 -19.37
CA LEU A 152 0.04 -4.65 -19.05
C LEU A 152 -0.58 -5.98 -18.64
N GLU A 153 -0.21 -7.08 -19.33
CA GLU A 153 -0.71 -8.42 -19.01
C GLU A 153 -0.30 -8.93 -17.62
N GLN A 154 0.80 -8.39 -17.08
CA GLN A 154 1.36 -8.78 -15.78
C GLN A 154 0.86 -7.89 -14.62
N LEU A 155 0.14 -6.82 -14.93
CA LEU A 155 -0.37 -5.91 -13.89
C LEU A 155 -1.39 -6.61 -13.00
N PRO A 156 -1.37 -6.35 -11.69
CA PRO A 156 -2.36 -6.91 -10.79
C PRO A 156 -3.73 -6.25 -11.02
N ARG A 157 -4.76 -6.97 -10.57
CA ARG A 157 -6.13 -6.43 -10.55
C ARG A 157 -6.18 -5.09 -9.82
N GLY A 158 -6.88 -4.12 -10.42
CA GLY A 158 -7.05 -2.79 -9.85
C GLY A 158 -5.89 -1.84 -10.09
N ALA A 159 -4.85 -2.25 -10.84
CA ALA A 159 -3.77 -1.34 -11.22
C ALA A 159 -4.31 -0.19 -12.08
N HIS A 160 -3.79 1.02 -11.85
CA HIS A 160 -4.06 2.20 -12.67
C HIS A 160 -2.97 2.36 -13.72
N VAL A 161 -3.36 2.65 -14.93
CA VAL A 161 -2.47 2.79 -16.08
C VAL A 161 -2.58 4.20 -16.65
N VAL A 162 -1.44 4.85 -16.87
CA VAL A 162 -1.38 6.13 -17.56
C VAL A 162 -0.47 5.99 -18.78
N ILE A 163 -1.03 6.27 -19.95
CA ILE A 163 -0.36 6.13 -21.24
C ILE A 163 0.00 7.53 -21.76
N MET A 164 1.30 7.77 -21.96
CA MET A 164 1.84 9.05 -22.38
C MET A 164 3.17 8.88 -23.11
N THR A 165 3.25 7.91 -24.00
CA THR A 165 4.48 7.61 -24.74
C THR A 165 4.80 8.73 -25.74
N HIS A 166 5.93 8.63 -26.38
CA HIS A 166 6.35 9.59 -27.41
C HIS A 166 5.79 9.25 -28.80
N ASP A 167 5.23 8.04 -28.95
CA ASP A 167 4.75 7.50 -30.22
C ASP A 167 3.26 7.19 -30.17
N HIS A 168 2.52 7.65 -31.18
CA HIS A 168 1.08 7.45 -31.27
C HIS A 168 0.67 5.99 -31.54
N ALA A 169 1.53 5.22 -32.23
CA ALA A 169 1.25 3.81 -32.51
C ALA A 169 1.45 2.98 -31.24
N GLU A 170 2.49 3.30 -30.45
CA GLU A 170 2.72 2.73 -29.12
C GLU A 170 1.55 3.04 -28.16
N ASP A 171 1.13 4.32 -28.09
CA ASP A 171 -0.04 4.70 -27.29
C ASP A 171 -1.31 3.94 -27.67
N PHE A 172 -1.53 3.73 -28.99
CA PHE A 172 -2.69 3.01 -29.49
C PHE A 172 -2.65 1.52 -29.12
N ALA A 173 -1.50 0.87 -29.32
CA ALA A 173 -1.30 -0.53 -28.97
C ALA A 173 -1.50 -0.76 -27.46
N LEU A 174 -0.99 0.16 -26.62
CA LEU A 174 -1.22 0.12 -25.17
C LEU A 174 -2.68 0.31 -24.79
N CYS A 175 -3.42 1.19 -25.49
CA CYS A 175 -4.86 1.34 -25.27
C CYS A 175 -5.64 0.05 -25.59
N ASP A 176 -5.36 -0.58 -26.73
CA ASP A 176 -5.97 -1.85 -27.11
C ASP A 176 -5.66 -2.96 -26.09
N ALA A 177 -4.39 -3.12 -25.74
CA ALA A 177 -3.95 -4.09 -24.74
C ALA A 177 -4.58 -3.85 -23.36
N ALA A 178 -4.69 -2.61 -22.91
CA ALA A 178 -5.33 -2.26 -21.64
C ALA A 178 -6.82 -2.63 -21.62
N LEU A 179 -7.51 -2.47 -22.74
CA LEU A 179 -8.93 -2.86 -22.85
C LEU A 179 -9.11 -4.39 -22.87
N ARG A 180 -8.10 -5.15 -23.37
CA ARG A 180 -8.07 -6.62 -23.40
C ARG A 180 -7.47 -7.25 -22.15
N ALA A 181 -6.97 -6.45 -21.22
CA ALA A 181 -6.27 -6.96 -20.03
C ALA A 181 -7.08 -8.04 -19.29
N ARG A 182 -6.42 -9.16 -18.99
CA ARG A 182 -7.05 -10.32 -18.29
C ARG A 182 -7.57 -9.95 -16.91
N GLN A 183 -6.84 -9.06 -16.21
CA GLN A 183 -7.25 -8.54 -14.91
C GLN A 183 -7.89 -7.17 -15.09
N PRO A 184 -9.06 -6.91 -14.47
CA PRO A 184 -9.68 -5.59 -14.55
C PRO A 184 -8.75 -4.53 -13.95
N LEU A 185 -8.44 -3.52 -14.76
CA LEU A 185 -7.69 -2.34 -14.34
C LEU A 185 -8.59 -1.37 -13.55
N GLY A 186 -8.00 -0.66 -12.58
CA GLY A 186 -8.67 0.34 -11.75
C GLY A 186 -9.00 1.61 -12.51
N GLY A 187 -8.13 1.98 -13.46
CA GLY A 187 -8.32 3.13 -14.35
C GLY A 187 -7.37 3.08 -15.53
N ILE A 188 -7.78 3.61 -16.67
CA ILE A 188 -6.95 3.72 -17.87
C ILE A 188 -7.00 5.17 -18.31
N GLY A 189 -5.87 5.88 -18.24
CA GLY A 189 -5.73 7.26 -18.66
C GLY A 189 -4.83 7.39 -19.87
N LEU A 190 -5.21 8.22 -20.81
CA LEU A 190 -4.41 8.55 -21.99
C LEU A 190 -4.16 10.04 -22.05
N ILE A 191 -2.90 10.45 -22.21
CA ILE A 191 -2.57 11.83 -22.55
C ILE A 191 -2.76 12.03 -24.05
N GLY A 192 -3.61 12.98 -24.40
CA GLY A 192 -3.87 13.31 -25.79
C GLY A 192 -4.86 14.46 -25.95
N SER A 193 -4.86 15.07 -27.13
CA SER A 193 -5.89 16.03 -27.51
C SER A 193 -7.21 15.33 -27.83
N GLY A 194 -8.32 16.06 -27.81
CA GLY A 194 -9.62 15.54 -28.25
C GLY A 194 -9.57 14.97 -29.67
N VAL A 195 -8.79 15.58 -30.59
CA VAL A 195 -8.62 15.08 -31.95
C VAL A 195 -7.94 13.71 -31.98
N LYS A 196 -6.86 13.54 -31.22
CA LYS A 196 -6.21 12.23 -31.08
C LYS A 196 -7.18 11.17 -30.53
N TRP A 197 -7.95 11.55 -29.52
CA TRP A 197 -8.90 10.65 -28.88
C TRP A 197 -10.02 10.22 -29.84
N THR A 198 -10.63 11.15 -30.59
CA THR A 198 -11.65 10.81 -31.58
C THR A 198 -11.13 9.81 -32.61
N ARG A 199 -9.89 9.97 -33.07
CA ARG A 199 -9.24 9.03 -34.00
C ARG A 199 -9.04 7.66 -33.35
N PHE A 200 -8.57 7.61 -32.12
CA PHE A 200 -8.34 6.36 -31.39
C PHE A 200 -9.66 5.62 -31.14
N GLN A 201 -10.72 6.33 -30.76
CA GLN A 201 -12.05 5.72 -30.58
C GLN A 201 -12.53 5.00 -31.86
N ALA A 202 -12.38 5.62 -33.02
CA ALA A 202 -12.76 5.04 -34.31
C ALA A 202 -11.94 3.76 -34.56
N GLN A 203 -10.62 3.82 -34.42
CA GLN A 203 -9.74 2.68 -34.64
C GLN A 203 -9.99 1.52 -33.65
N LEU A 204 -10.25 1.82 -32.35
CA LEU A 204 -10.59 0.81 -31.34
C LEU A 204 -11.93 0.13 -31.67
N ALA A 205 -12.90 0.88 -32.20
CA ALA A 205 -14.18 0.32 -32.64
C ALA A 205 -13.99 -0.61 -33.85
N GLU A 206 -13.14 -0.24 -34.80
CA GLU A 206 -12.76 -1.10 -35.95
C GLU A 206 -12.08 -2.41 -35.50
N MET A 207 -11.32 -2.38 -34.38
CA MET A 207 -10.73 -3.56 -33.75
C MET A 207 -11.73 -4.40 -32.92
N GLY A 208 -13.01 -4.03 -32.92
CA GLY A 208 -14.09 -4.80 -32.29
C GLY A 208 -14.38 -4.45 -30.83
N HIS A 209 -13.82 -3.36 -30.28
CA HIS A 209 -14.22 -2.90 -28.95
C HIS A 209 -15.58 -2.19 -28.98
N SER A 210 -16.46 -2.54 -28.05
CA SER A 210 -17.74 -1.84 -27.90
C SER A 210 -17.55 -0.42 -27.32
N PRO A 211 -18.47 0.51 -27.60
CA PRO A 211 -18.41 1.86 -27.02
C PRO A 211 -18.30 1.87 -25.49
N ALA A 212 -18.96 0.95 -24.81
CA ALA A 212 -18.90 0.80 -23.35
C ALA A 212 -17.50 0.38 -22.86
N VAL A 213 -16.78 -0.45 -23.62
CA VAL A 213 -15.41 -0.86 -23.31
C VAL A 213 -14.45 0.31 -23.56
N ILE A 214 -14.59 1.01 -24.69
CA ILE A 214 -13.78 2.19 -25.07
C ILE A 214 -13.92 3.31 -24.01
N ALA A 215 -15.12 3.51 -23.46
CA ALA A 215 -15.41 4.51 -22.44
C ALA A 215 -14.66 4.27 -21.11
N ARG A 216 -13.99 3.12 -20.92
CA ARG A 216 -13.11 2.87 -19.78
C ARG A 216 -11.81 3.68 -19.86
N ILE A 217 -11.44 4.17 -21.04
CA ILE A 217 -10.26 5.04 -21.23
C ILE A 217 -10.69 6.49 -21.02
N THR A 218 -10.07 7.15 -20.07
CA THR A 218 -10.21 8.60 -19.85
C THR A 218 -9.20 9.35 -20.71
N CYS A 219 -9.66 10.10 -21.69
CA CYS A 219 -8.84 10.96 -22.55
C CYS A 219 -9.60 12.25 -22.92
N PRO A 220 -8.98 13.43 -22.72
CA PRO A 220 -7.70 13.68 -22.02
C PRO A 220 -7.77 13.28 -20.55
N ILE A 221 -6.69 12.66 -20.03
CA ILE A 221 -6.57 12.46 -18.60
C ILE A 221 -6.13 13.75 -17.92
N GLY A 222 -6.69 14.02 -16.76
CA GLY A 222 -6.38 15.18 -15.92
C GLY A 222 -7.63 15.75 -15.29
N LEU A 223 -7.44 16.46 -14.18
CA LEU A 223 -8.57 17.10 -13.49
C LEU A 223 -9.06 18.31 -14.31
N PRO A 224 -10.36 18.38 -14.66
CA PRO A 224 -10.92 19.54 -15.34
C PRO A 224 -10.67 20.85 -14.57
N GLY A 225 -10.39 21.94 -15.31
CA GLY A 225 -10.13 23.25 -14.71
C GLY A 225 -8.66 23.56 -14.44
N ILE A 226 -7.77 22.57 -14.43
CA ILE A 226 -6.33 22.83 -14.44
C ILE A 226 -5.89 22.96 -15.89
N THR A 227 -5.55 24.19 -16.30
CA THR A 227 -5.17 24.52 -17.67
C THR A 227 -3.70 24.90 -17.75
N GLY A 228 -3.01 24.38 -18.75
CA GLY A 228 -1.59 24.62 -19.00
C GLY A 228 -1.06 23.58 -19.96
N LYS A 229 0.04 23.91 -20.65
CA LYS A 229 0.69 22.99 -21.60
C LYS A 229 2.09 22.60 -21.15
N ASP A 230 2.57 23.19 -20.06
CA ASP A 230 3.85 22.83 -19.49
C ASP A 230 3.76 21.46 -18.80
N PRO A 231 4.86 20.67 -18.82
CA PRO A 231 4.86 19.31 -18.28
C PRO A 231 4.44 19.21 -16.80
N ALA A 232 4.85 20.17 -15.99
CA ALA A 232 4.54 20.15 -14.55
C ALA A 232 3.05 20.40 -14.29
N THR A 233 2.42 21.36 -15.00
CA THR A 233 0.97 21.62 -14.86
C THR A 233 0.16 20.40 -15.31
N ILE A 234 0.52 19.78 -16.44
CA ILE A 234 -0.13 18.54 -16.90
C ILE A 234 0.03 17.43 -15.85
N ALA A 235 1.24 17.25 -15.33
CA ALA A 235 1.50 16.23 -14.30
C ALA A 235 0.67 16.44 -13.03
N VAL A 236 0.51 17.68 -12.57
CA VAL A 236 -0.36 18.02 -11.42
C VAL A 236 -1.83 17.67 -11.72
N ALA A 237 -2.33 18.03 -12.91
CA ALA A 237 -3.70 17.71 -13.29
C ALA A 237 -3.97 16.20 -13.33
N VAL A 238 -3.02 15.42 -13.88
CA VAL A 238 -3.09 13.96 -13.95
C VAL A 238 -2.97 13.33 -12.56
N ALA A 239 -2.04 13.81 -11.73
CA ALA A 239 -1.90 13.31 -10.35
C ALA A 239 -3.17 13.55 -9.54
N ALA A 240 -3.79 14.74 -9.66
CA ALA A 240 -5.04 15.05 -8.97
C ALA A 240 -6.19 14.13 -9.41
N ALA A 241 -6.31 13.84 -10.72
CA ALA A 241 -7.32 12.91 -11.24
C ALA A 241 -7.07 11.47 -10.75
N LEU A 242 -5.82 11.01 -10.72
CA LEU A 242 -5.45 9.71 -10.18
C LEU A 242 -5.82 9.60 -8.70
N LEU A 243 -5.50 10.60 -7.89
CA LEU A 243 -5.81 10.60 -6.44
C LEU A 243 -7.31 10.49 -6.15
N GLN A 244 -8.16 11.02 -7.01
CA GLN A 244 -9.62 10.85 -6.89
C GLN A 244 -10.08 9.42 -7.18
N SER A 245 -9.34 8.69 -8.01
CA SER A 245 -9.69 7.33 -8.44
C SER A 245 -8.99 6.23 -7.65
N LEU A 246 -7.86 6.54 -7.00
CA LEU A 246 -7.15 5.58 -6.16
C LEU A 246 -7.96 5.29 -4.88
N PRO A 247 -7.98 4.03 -4.42
CA PRO A 247 -8.58 3.70 -3.14
C PRO A 247 -7.88 4.50 -2.03
N ALA A 248 -8.66 5.05 -1.10
CA ALA A 248 -8.13 5.79 0.03
C ALA A 248 -7.16 4.91 0.82
N SER A 249 -5.88 5.21 0.74
CA SER A 249 -4.86 4.59 1.58
C SER A 249 -5.00 5.16 2.99
N THR A 250 -5.80 4.53 3.85
CA THR A 250 -5.81 4.89 5.27
C THR A 250 -4.69 4.09 5.93
N PRO A 251 -3.57 4.72 6.34
CA PRO A 251 -2.57 4.03 7.13
C PRO A 251 -3.21 3.60 8.44
N ALA A 252 -3.09 2.33 8.79
CA ALA A 252 -3.58 1.79 10.06
C ALA A 252 -2.97 2.51 11.30
N SER A 253 -1.89 3.27 11.12
CA SER A 253 -1.17 3.99 12.19
C SER A 253 -1.68 5.40 12.51
N GLN A 254 -2.66 5.96 11.80
CA GLN A 254 -3.13 7.34 12.03
C GLN A 254 -4.50 7.44 12.70
N ARG A 255 -5.13 6.33 13.06
CA ARG A 255 -6.30 6.41 13.94
C ARG A 255 -5.83 6.45 15.39
N ALA A 256 -5.87 7.64 16.00
CA ALA A 256 -5.80 7.75 17.44
C ALA A 256 -6.86 6.82 18.05
N PRO A 257 -6.54 6.01 19.09
CA PRO A 257 -7.55 5.21 19.75
C PRO A 257 -8.61 6.16 20.30
N ALA A 258 -9.86 5.91 19.95
CA ALA A 258 -10.98 6.57 20.61
C ALA A 258 -10.81 6.31 22.11
N ALA A 259 -10.63 7.38 22.88
CA ALA A 259 -10.50 7.31 24.32
C ALA A 259 -11.82 6.78 24.89
N THR A 260 -11.92 5.47 25.04
CA THR A 260 -12.93 4.83 25.87
C THR A 260 -12.55 5.15 27.30
N GLY A 261 -13.32 6.06 27.92
CA GLY A 261 -13.16 6.48 29.30
C GLY A 261 -13.14 5.28 30.24
N LEU A 262 -11.96 5.01 30.79
CA LEU A 262 -11.83 4.23 32.00
C LEU A 262 -12.26 5.17 33.14
N THR A 263 -13.51 5.05 33.58
CA THR A 263 -13.95 5.56 34.87
C THR A 263 -13.18 4.81 35.94
N SER A 264 -12.18 5.46 36.52
CA SER A 264 -11.53 5.01 37.73
C SER A 264 -12.50 5.23 38.90
N ASP A 265 -13.06 4.13 39.37
CA ASP A 265 -13.81 4.13 40.63
C ASP A 265 -12.83 4.25 41.80
N GLY A 266 -13.07 5.30 42.60
CA GLY A 266 -12.19 5.72 43.68
C GLY A 266 -12.31 4.83 44.91
N GLY A 267 -11.25 4.10 45.21
CA GLY A 267 -11.04 3.42 46.49
C GLY A 267 -10.02 4.16 47.36
N ALA A 268 -10.52 5.09 48.21
CA ALA A 268 -9.70 5.76 49.22
C ALA A 268 -9.17 4.74 50.23
N ARG A 269 -7.85 4.57 50.34
CA ARG A 269 -7.19 3.99 51.51
C ARG A 269 -6.18 4.95 52.10
N ARG A 270 -6.50 5.35 53.37
CA ARG A 270 -5.80 6.22 54.31
C ARG A 270 -4.30 5.97 54.38
N ALA A 271 -3.54 7.05 54.26
CA ALA A 271 -2.12 7.15 54.60
C ALA A 271 -1.95 7.10 56.13
N ARG A 272 -1.13 6.20 56.63
CA ARG A 272 -0.53 6.26 57.97
C ARG A 272 0.87 6.87 57.85
N ARG A 273 0.98 8.04 58.52
CA ARG A 273 2.25 8.72 58.78
C ARG A 273 3.13 7.89 59.69
N HIS A 274 4.41 7.67 59.34
CA HIS A 274 5.45 7.44 60.34
C HIS A 274 6.64 8.37 60.07
N ARG A 275 7.05 9.00 61.17
CA ARG A 275 8.06 10.06 61.34
C ARG A 275 9.49 9.54 61.10
N ARG A 276 10.33 10.51 60.69
CA ARG A 276 11.81 10.50 60.72
C ARG A 276 12.38 10.32 62.16
N PRO A 277 13.68 10.00 62.35
CA PRO A 277 14.82 10.90 62.24
C PRO A 277 16.09 10.19 61.71
N GLY A 278 17.11 10.80 61.13
CA GLY A 278 17.99 11.86 61.50
C GLY A 278 19.43 11.49 61.12
N GLN A 279 20.23 12.48 60.78
CA GLN A 279 21.68 12.62 60.88
C GLN A 279 22.52 12.22 59.64
N GLN A 280 23.13 13.24 58.97
CA GLN A 280 24.49 13.79 59.15
C GLN A 280 25.54 12.89 58.52
N GLY A 281 26.44 13.29 57.67
CA GLY A 281 27.24 14.46 57.50
C GLY A 281 28.38 14.18 56.51
N ALA A 282 28.98 15.25 56.10
CA ALA A 282 30.37 15.46 55.65
C ALA A 282 30.75 14.95 54.24
N ALA A 283 30.97 15.79 53.28
CA ALA A 283 32.08 16.74 53.04
C ALA A 283 33.32 16.10 52.38
N ALA A 284 33.69 16.75 51.31
CA ALA A 284 35.02 17.13 50.88
C ALA A 284 35.63 16.47 49.63
N ARG A 285 35.87 17.37 48.69
CA ARG A 285 37.10 17.70 47.97
C ARG A 285 37.38 17.02 46.62
N ALA A 286 37.38 17.89 45.60
CA ALA A 286 38.30 17.87 44.47
C ALA A 286 39.74 18.14 44.90
N PRO A 287 40.79 17.96 44.12
CA PRO A 287 41.04 18.62 42.86
C PRO A 287 41.96 17.90 41.84
N GLY A 288 41.96 18.41 40.62
CA GLY A 288 43.20 18.93 39.97
C GLY A 288 43.99 18.08 39.02
N GLY A 289 44.39 18.72 37.97
CA GLY A 289 45.62 18.48 37.19
C GLY A 289 45.35 17.98 35.78
N GLU A 290 45.32 18.86 34.80
CA GLU A 290 46.41 19.45 34.00
C GLU A 290 47.29 18.40 33.28
N ARG A 291 47.35 18.53 32.02
CA ARG A 291 48.30 19.10 31.05
C ARG A 291 48.66 18.17 29.89
N GLU A 292 48.60 18.82 28.75
CA GLU A 292 49.62 18.92 27.67
C GLU A 292 50.06 17.62 27.00
N SER A 293 50.39 17.54 25.75
CA SER A 293 50.69 18.48 24.67
C SER A 293 51.13 17.69 23.42
N ARG A 294 51.01 18.39 22.28
CA ARG A 294 51.92 18.30 21.11
C ARG A 294 51.86 17.01 20.28
N ALA A 295 51.75 17.07 19.05
CA ALA A 295 52.14 17.91 17.91
C ALA A 295 52.78 17.03 16.83
N SER A 296 52.60 17.44 15.61
CA SER A 296 53.50 17.27 14.48
C SER A 296 53.53 15.87 13.84
N GLY A 297 53.47 15.71 12.59
CA GLY A 297 53.76 16.47 11.41
C GLY A 297 53.68 15.61 10.17
N MET A 298 53.48 16.36 9.12
CA MET A 298 54.10 16.24 7.78
C MET A 298 54.11 14.88 7.09
N ALA A 299 53.45 14.89 5.99
CA ALA A 299 53.93 15.16 4.62
C ALA A 299 54.36 13.90 3.87
N GLU A 300 53.92 13.76 2.74
CA GLU A 300 54.54 13.80 1.43
C GLU A 300 54.17 12.65 0.48
N ARG A 301 53.56 13.07 -0.63
CA ARG A 301 53.84 12.82 -2.05
C ARG A 301 53.74 11.40 -2.65
N ALA A 302 52.94 11.45 -3.66
CA ALA A 302 53.21 11.11 -5.06
C ALA A 302 53.27 9.62 -5.47
N LYS A 303 52.35 9.20 -6.20
CA LYS A 303 52.44 9.00 -7.65
C LYS A 303 51.05 8.78 -8.24
#